data_5364a27169b8430c3a203234063cbfb3
#
_entry.id   5364a27169b8430c3a203234063cbfb3
#
_cell.length_a   1.000
_cell.length_b   1.000
_cell.length_c   1.000
_cell.angle_alpha   90.00
_cell.angle_beta   90.00
_cell.angle_gamma   90.00
#
_symmetry.space_group_name_H-M   'P 1'
#
loop_
_entity.id
_entity.type
_entity.pdbx_description
1 polymer ?
#
loop_
_entity_poly.entity_id
_entity_poly.type
_entity_poly.pdbx_seq_one_letter_code
_entity_poly.pdbx_strand_id
1 'polypeptide(L)'
;MAGDEYLQRTVSWACSLRPSPPAFPKLEGDEIALIDMSDLRRLDSKMGLARVVNSLRNAHVTAIAVLGPVEDAAIQAAKANRVALLQLSNAEPLVQVERAVIRLIVDRAGYIAQRAAELQHQLNQVALDGGGIDPIAAHLHTFIQQPVLILRDNGNVAASAGLENFPERRQQAIIGSLPNIMTLRSWVATRANESNKPVGLLPLNQEDMPPGQNGAASHEHFCGAVVAPIVANDAIRGYCLALRPFHQATKSLTPVEEIAVSQGASAAALEWAKQNAIDVAEERMRAAFLDELLASEIVDEQAWIQRGASLGFELTRPHVAWMVQV
;
A
#
# COMPACT_ATOMS: atom_id res chain seq x y z
N MET A 1 -19.31 19.66 -19.90
CA MET A 1 -18.47 19.30 -18.73
C MET A 1 -17.49 20.41 -18.43
N ALA A 2 -17.13 20.61 -17.17
CA ALA A 2 -16.06 21.52 -16.75
C ALA A 2 -15.28 20.89 -15.61
N GLY A 3 -13.98 21.13 -15.56
CA GLY A 3 -13.12 20.58 -14.51
C GLY A 3 -12.69 19.15 -14.76
N ASP A 4 -12.38 18.75 -16.01
CA ASP A 4 -11.93 17.40 -16.38
C ASP A 4 -10.70 16.94 -15.59
N GLU A 5 -9.84 17.90 -15.18
CA GLU A 5 -8.68 17.67 -14.30
C GLU A 5 -9.05 17.19 -12.89
N TYR A 6 -10.32 17.37 -12.46
CA TYR A 6 -10.81 16.98 -11.13
C TYR A 6 -11.59 15.67 -11.13
N LEU A 7 -11.80 15.03 -12.30
CA LEU A 7 -12.54 13.75 -12.43
C LEU A 7 -11.81 12.57 -11.77
N GLN A 8 -10.54 12.70 -11.46
CA GLN A 8 -9.75 11.65 -10.79
C GLN A 8 -9.93 11.63 -9.26
N ARG A 9 -10.71 12.56 -8.71
CA ARG A 9 -10.97 12.57 -7.26
C ARG A 9 -11.93 11.46 -6.86
N THR A 10 -11.69 10.89 -5.69
CA THR A 10 -12.57 9.87 -5.13
C THR A 10 -13.83 10.51 -4.56
N VAL A 11 -14.97 9.89 -4.78
CA VAL A 11 -16.26 10.28 -4.22
C VAL A 11 -16.60 9.31 -3.09
N SER A 12 -16.91 9.87 -1.91
CA SER A 12 -17.26 9.09 -0.70
C SER A 12 -18.74 8.74 -0.64
N TRP A 13 -19.63 9.62 -1.13
CA TRP A 13 -21.08 9.46 -1.09
C TRP A 13 -21.76 10.28 -2.18
N ALA A 14 -23.03 10.01 -2.45
CA ALA A 14 -23.88 10.81 -3.33
C ALA A 14 -25.07 11.37 -2.53
N CYS A 15 -25.42 12.62 -2.82
CA CYS A 15 -26.59 13.27 -2.21
C CYS A 15 -27.34 14.12 -3.24
N SER A 16 -28.66 13.99 -3.28
CA SER A 16 -29.53 14.77 -4.14
C SER A 16 -30.06 16.03 -3.45
N LEU A 17 -30.24 17.08 -4.24
CA LEU A 17 -30.95 18.29 -3.83
C LEU A 17 -32.38 17.92 -3.39
N ARG A 18 -32.78 18.35 -2.21
CA ARG A 18 -34.13 18.15 -1.67
C ARG A 18 -35.02 19.33 -2.07
N PRO A 19 -36.28 19.08 -2.40
CA PRO A 19 -37.22 20.14 -2.75
C PRO A 19 -37.67 20.98 -1.52
N SER A 20 -37.24 20.63 -0.31
CA SER A 20 -37.53 21.33 0.95
C SER A 20 -36.26 21.55 1.78
N PRO A 21 -36.16 22.65 2.54
CA PRO A 21 -35.01 22.89 3.41
C PRO A 21 -34.85 21.82 4.50
N PRO A 22 -33.61 21.43 4.84
CA PRO A 22 -32.36 21.86 4.21
C PRO A 22 -32.19 21.24 2.82
N ALA A 23 -31.74 22.06 1.85
CA ALA A 23 -31.60 21.67 0.44
C ALA A 23 -30.69 20.43 0.22
N PHE A 24 -29.69 20.28 1.06
CA PHE A 24 -28.84 19.07 1.14
C PHE A 24 -28.83 18.56 2.59
N PRO A 25 -28.62 17.25 2.79
CA PRO A 25 -28.28 16.73 4.11
C PRO A 25 -26.95 17.35 4.59
N LYS A 26 -26.56 17.08 5.83
CA LYS A 26 -25.23 17.51 6.32
C LYS A 26 -24.17 16.85 5.44
N LEU A 27 -23.40 17.67 4.75
CA LEU A 27 -22.28 17.27 3.91
C LEU A 27 -21.03 17.17 4.79
N GLU A 28 -20.26 16.10 4.64
CA GLU A 28 -19.04 15.85 5.44
C GLU A 28 -17.75 16.05 4.63
N GLY A 29 -17.89 16.21 3.32
CA GLY A 29 -16.80 16.38 2.36
C GLY A 29 -16.66 15.15 1.43
N ASP A 30 -16.08 15.41 0.26
CA ASP A 30 -15.83 14.39 -0.78
C ASP A 30 -17.08 13.73 -1.37
N GLU A 31 -18.28 14.34 -1.23
CA GLU A 31 -19.50 13.85 -1.88
C GLU A 31 -19.63 14.37 -3.32
N ILE A 32 -20.52 13.68 -4.07
CA ILE A 32 -21.09 14.22 -5.31
C ILE A 32 -22.51 14.74 -5.03
N ALA A 33 -22.72 16.03 -5.33
CA ALA A 33 -24.02 16.65 -5.23
C ALA A 33 -24.80 16.50 -6.55
N LEU A 34 -26.01 15.95 -6.47
CA LEU A 34 -26.90 15.78 -7.60
C LEU A 34 -27.99 16.84 -7.57
N ILE A 35 -28.12 17.60 -8.65
CA ILE A 35 -29.00 18.76 -8.73
C ILE A 35 -29.93 18.61 -9.92
N ASP A 36 -31.25 18.61 -9.67
CA ASP A 36 -32.26 18.81 -10.71
C ASP A 36 -32.58 20.32 -10.82
N MET A 37 -32.39 20.88 -12.00
CA MET A 37 -32.68 22.30 -12.24
C MET A 37 -34.15 22.66 -12.06
N SER A 38 -35.05 21.69 -12.19
CA SER A 38 -36.48 21.87 -11.92
C SER A 38 -36.75 22.02 -10.42
N ASP A 39 -36.12 21.21 -9.59
CA ASP A 39 -36.24 21.27 -8.13
C ASP A 39 -35.53 22.49 -7.54
N LEU A 40 -34.39 22.86 -8.12
CA LEU A 40 -33.70 24.09 -7.75
C LEU A 40 -34.58 25.33 -7.96
N ARG A 41 -35.28 25.42 -9.10
CA ARG A 41 -36.21 26.51 -9.40
C ARG A 41 -37.46 26.52 -8.50
N ARG A 42 -37.87 25.31 -8.02
CA ARG A 42 -38.98 25.21 -7.03
C ARG A 42 -38.60 25.70 -5.65
N LEU A 43 -37.34 25.45 -5.24
CA LEU A 43 -36.83 25.96 -3.95
C LEU A 43 -36.68 27.47 -3.94
N ASP A 44 -36.07 28.03 -4.96
CA ASP A 44 -35.94 29.49 -5.13
C ASP A 44 -35.79 29.83 -6.63
N SER A 45 -36.80 30.44 -7.19
CA SER A 45 -36.84 30.84 -8.60
C SER A 45 -35.73 31.81 -9.01
N LYS A 46 -35.07 32.49 -8.02
CA LYS A 46 -33.98 33.44 -8.22
C LYS A 46 -32.61 32.80 -7.97
N MET A 47 -32.56 31.56 -7.49
CA MET A 47 -31.31 30.90 -7.20
C MET A 47 -30.71 30.29 -8.48
N GLY A 48 -29.66 30.91 -9.01
CA GLY A 48 -28.88 30.36 -10.13
C GLY A 48 -27.94 29.26 -9.69
N LEU A 49 -27.64 28.30 -10.60
CA LEU A 49 -26.73 27.18 -10.37
C LEU A 49 -25.35 27.65 -9.92
N ALA A 50 -24.82 28.75 -10.45
CA ALA A 50 -23.54 29.33 -10.06
C ALA A 50 -23.46 29.66 -8.55
N ARG A 51 -24.57 30.14 -7.96
CA ARG A 51 -24.65 30.45 -6.53
C ARG A 51 -24.62 29.18 -5.67
N VAL A 52 -25.28 28.10 -6.15
CA VAL A 52 -25.26 26.78 -5.49
C VAL A 52 -23.86 26.20 -5.52
N VAL A 53 -23.18 26.25 -6.67
CA VAL A 53 -21.79 25.79 -6.84
C VAL A 53 -20.87 26.50 -5.82
N ASN A 54 -21.00 27.83 -5.68
CA ASN A 54 -20.22 28.59 -4.71
C ASN A 54 -20.53 28.22 -3.25
N SER A 55 -21.79 27.90 -2.92
CA SER A 55 -22.16 27.50 -1.55
C SER A 55 -21.65 26.08 -1.21
N LEU A 56 -21.65 25.14 -2.16
CA LEU A 56 -21.17 23.78 -2.00
C LEU A 56 -19.64 23.69 -1.84
N ARG A 57 -18.89 24.70 -2.27
CA ARG A 57 -17.45 24.81 -1.98
C ARG A 57 -17.15 24.70 -0.49
N ASN A 58 -17.93 25.41 0.35
CA ASN A 58 -17.71 25.42 1.80
C ASN A 58 -17.97 24.05 2.45
N ALA A 59 -18.71 23.19 1.77
CA ALA A 59 -19.00 21.83 2.18
C ALA A 59 -17.99 20.81 1.60
N HIS A 60 -16.93 21.27 0.94
CA HIS A 60 -15.87 20.43 0.35
C HIS A 60 -16.38 19.35 -0.62
N VAL A 61 -17.46 19.62 -1.34
CA VAL A 61 -18.02 18.71 -2.36
C VAL A 61 -17.02 18.52 -3.49
N THR A 62 -16.79 17.27 -3.87
CA THR A 62 -15.81 16.88 -4.91
C THR A 62 -16.34 17.09 -6.32
N ALA A 63 -17.62 16.78 -6.54
CA ALA A 63 -18.25 16.87 -7.85
C ALA A 63 -19.71 17.33 -7.74
N ILE A 64 -20.21 17.94 -8.80
CA ILE A 64 -21.62 18.35 -8.94
C ILE A 64 -22.13 17.78 -10.26
N ALA A 65 -23.22 17.00 -10.21
CA ALA A 65 -23.90 16.49 -11.40
C ALA A 65 -25.29 17.15 -11.51
N VAL A 66 -25.58 17.70 -12.67
CA VAL A 66 -26.77 18.51 -12.92
C VAL A 66 -27.64 17.87 -13.97
N LEU A 67 -28.89 17.67 -13.66
CA LEU A 67 -29.94 17.31 -14.62
C LEU A 67 -30.62 18.60 -15.09
N GLY A 68 -30.44 18.91 -16.39
CA GLY A 68 -30.97 20.11 -17.02
C GLY A 68 -29.89 21.01 -17.63
N PRO A 69 -30.28 22.24 -18.07
CA PRO A 69 -29.35 23.15 -18.70
C PRO A 69 -28.34 23.72 -17.71
N VAL A 70 -27.07 23.76 -18.12
CA VAL A 70 -25.97 24.35 -17.34
C VAL A 70 -25.59 25.69 -17.99
N GLU A 71 -25.62 26.73 -17.19
CA GLU A 71 -25.28 28.11 -17.62
C GLU A 71 -23.76 28.33 -17.57
N ASP A 72 -23.22 29.19 -18.46
CA ASP A 72 -21.78 29.50 -18.50
C ASP A 72 -21.28 30.04 -17.17
N ALA A 73 -22.10 30.82 -16.45
CA ALA A 73 -21.76 31.30 -15.12
C ALA A 73 -21.49 30.20 -14.12
N ALA A 74 -22.21 29.06 -14.19
CA ALA A 74 -21.99 27.89 -13.35
C ALA A 74 -20.71 27.14 -13.74
N ILE A 75 -20.38 27.08 -15.03
CA ILE A 75 -19.12 26.52 -15.53
C ILE A 75 -17.93 27.32 -14.98
N GLN A 76 -17.98 28.64 -15.04
CA GLN A 76 -16.92 29.50 -14.49
C GLN A 76 -16.81 29.39 -12.97
N ALA A 77 -17.94 29.29 -12.28
CA ALA A 77 -17.95 29.07 -10.83
C ALA A 77 -17.32 27.72 -10.45
N ALA A 78 -17.62 26.65 -11.19
CA ALA A 78 -17.06 25.31 -10.97
C ALA A 78 -15.53 25.31 -11.17
N LYS A 79 -15.03 25.93 -12.23
CA LYS A 79 -13.59 26.11 -12.49
C LYS A 79 -12.89 26.88 -11.37
N ALA A 80 -13.47 28.03 -10.97
CA ALA A 80 -12.92 28.87 -9.90
C ALA A 80 -12.85 28.14 -8.55
N ASN A 81 -13.82 27.26 -8.28
CA ASN A 81 -13.91 26.48 -7.06
C ASN A 81 -13.19 25.12 -7.13
N ARG A 82 -12.59 24.77 -8.28
CA ARG A 82 -11.92 23.50 -8.52
C ARG A 82 -12.80 22.27 -8.26
N VAL A 83 -14.06 22.33 -8.68
CA VAL A 83 -15.08 21.27 -8.56
C VAL A 83 -15.42 20.76 -9.94
N ALA A 84 -15.50 19.44 -10.10
CA ALA A 84 -15.97 18.84 -11.35
C ALA A 84 -17.47 19.11 -11.52
N LEU A 85 -17.86 19.66 -12.68
CA LEU A 85 -19.25 19.91 -13.03
C LEU A 85 -19.66 19.02 -14.22
N LEU A 86 -20.58 18.11 -13.97
CA LEU A 86 -21.09 17.14 -14.91
C LEU A 86 -22.53 17.49 -15.30
N GLN A 87 -22.85 17.39 -16.58
CA GLN A 87 -24.23 17.48 -17.06
C GLN A 87 -24.74 16.09 -17.38
N LEU A 88 -25.86 15.72 -16.78
CA LEU A 88 -26.53 14.45 -17.06
C LEU A 88 -27.38 14.58 -18.32
N SER A 89 -27.19 13.68 -19.27
CA SER A 89 -27.86 13.69 -20.59
C SER A 89 -29.18 12.90 -20.63
N ASN A 90 -29.42 12.03 -19.60
CA ASN A 90 -30.61 11.18 -19.58
C ASN A 90 -31.64 11.72 -18.57
N ALA A 91 -32.92 11.56 -18.94
CA ALA A 91 -34.05 11.97 -18.10
C ALA A 91 -34.41 10.97 -16.96
N GLU A 92 -33.43 10.20 -16.48
CA GLU A 92 -33.66 9.33 -15.31
C GLU A 92 -33.86 10.18 -14.05
N PRO A 93 -34.79 9.81 -13.16
CA PRO A 93 -34.95 10.48 -11.88
C PRO A 93 -33.64 10.49 -11.08
N LEU A 94 -33.24 11.62 -10.54
CA LEU A 94 -31.98 11.77 -9.77
C LEU A 94 -31.87 10.75 -8.62
N VAL A 95 -32.99 10.33 -8.02
CA VAL A 95 -33.02 9.28 -7.00
C VAL A 95 -32.47 7.94 -7.50
N GLN A 96 -32.67 7.61 -8.79
CA GLN A 96 -32.12 6.40 -9.36
C GLN A 96 -30.60 6.56 -9.63
N VAL A 97 -30.19 7.74 -10.10
CA VAL A 97 -28.77 8.08 -10.26
C VAL A 97 -28.05 8.03 -8.92
N GLU A 98 -28.63 8.63 -7.88
CA GLU A 98 -28.09 8.60 -6.51
C GLU A 98 -27.90 7.16 -6.02
N ARG A 99 -28.94 6.32 -6.13
CA ARG A 99 -28.87 4.91 -5.75
C ARG A 99 -27.80 4.15 -6.54
N ALA A 100 -27.68 4.41 -7.84
CA ALA A 100 -26.69 3.75 -8.69
C ALA A 100 -25.26 4.14 -8.26
N VAL A 101 -25.01 5.44 -8.00
CA VAL A 101 -23.72 5.93 -7.54
C VAL A 101 -23.38 5.36 -6.16
N ILE A 102 -24.31 5.39 -5.20
CA ILE A 102 -24.11 4.82 -3.86
C ILE A 102 -23.80 3.32 -3.96
N ARG A 103 -24.54 2.58 -4.79
CA ARG A 103 -24.29 1.16 -5.02
C ARG A 103 -22.88 0.90 -5.54
N LEU A 104 -22.43 1.67 -6.55
CA LEU A 104 -21.07 1.55 -7.08
C LEU A 104 -20.00 1.83 -6.00
N ILE A 105 -20.22 2.81 -5.14
CA ILE A 105 -19.31 3.13 -4.03
C ILE A 105 -19.25 1.96 -3.05
N VAL A 106 -20.41 1.45 -2.63
CA VAL A 106 -20.53 0.35 -1.64
C VAL A 106 -19.99 -0.96 -2.22
N ASP A 107 -20.34 -1.30 -3.46
CA ASP A 107 -19.87 -2.52 -4.14
C ASP A 107 -18.33 -2.49 -4.28
N ARG A 108 -17.75 -1.33 -4.61
CA ARG A 108 -16.29 -1.16 -4.70
C ARG A 108 -15.63 -1.32 -3.33
N ALA A 109 -16.18 -0.70 -2.28
CA ALA A 109 -15.66 -0.83 -0.92
C ALA A 109 -15.74 -2.28 -0.43
N GLY A 110 -16.88 -2.94 -0.67
CA GLY A 110 -17.09 -4.35 -0.35
C GLY A 110 -16.11 -5.26 -1.09
N TYR A 111 -15.89 -5.02 -2.37
CA TYR A 111 -14.92 -5.77 -3.18
C TYR A 111 -13.48 -5.61 -2.64
N ILE A 112 -13.06 -4.38 -2.32
CA ILE A 112 -11.74 -4.12 -1.75
C ILE A 112 -11.57 -4.82 -0.40
N ALA A 113 -12.59 -4.75 0.48
CA ALA A 113 -12.56 -5.39 1.78
C ALA A 113 -12.48 -6.93 1.68
N GLN A 114 -13.24 -7.52 0.76
CA GLN A 114 -13.19 -8.96 0.49
C GLN A 114 -11.81 -9.39 -0.01
N ARG A 115 -11.23 -8.67 -0.97
CA ARG A 115 -9.89 -8.94 -1.50
C ARG A 115 -8.82 -8.81 -0.41
N ALA A 116 -8.94 -7.80 0.46
CA ALA A 116 -8.05 -7.61 1.60
C ALA A 116 -8.09 -8.80 2.58
N ALA A 117 -9.30 -9.27 2.92
CA ALA A 117 -9.49 -10.41 3.81
C ALA A 117 -8.92 -11.72 3.20
N GLU A 118 -9.11 -11.93 1.91
CA GLU A 118 -8.55 -13.07 1.18
C GLU A 118 -7.02 -13.07 1.20
N LEU A 119 -6.40 -11.91 0.90
CA LEU A 119 -4.95 -11.78 0.96
C LEU A 119 -4.42 -12.04 2.38
N GLN A 120 -5.06 -11.46 3.39
CA GLN A 120 -4.65 -11.66 4.78
C GLN A 120 -4.72 -13.13 5.19
N HIS A 121 -5.78 -13.84 4.77
CA HIS A 121 -5.91 -15.27 5.02
C HIS A 121 -4.76 -16.06 4.39
N GLN A 122 -4.44 -15.79 3.12
CA GLN A 122 -3.33 -16.45 2.41
C GLN A 122 -1.98 -16.18 3.08
N LEU A 123 -1.70 -14.91 3.43
CA LEU A 123 -0.46 -14.54 4.12
C LEU A 123 -0.34 -15.18 5.51
N ASN A 124 -1.44 -15.28 6.24
CA ASN A 124 -1.45 -15.98 7.53
C ASN A 124 -1.17 -17.48 7.39
N GLN A 125 -1.69 -18.13 6.34
CA GLN A 125 -1.36 -19.54 6.05
C GLN A 125 0.12 -19.72 5.75
N VAL A 126 0.70 -18.87 4.91
CA VAL A 126 2.16 -18.88 4.63
C VAL A 126 2.98 -18.78 5.91
N ALA A 127 2.60 -17.88 6.83
CA ALA A 127 3.29 -17.72 8.11
C ALA A 127 3.16 -18.96 9.01
N LEU A 128 2.01 -19.64 9.00
CA LEU A 128 1.78 -20.87 9.77
C LEU A 128 2.55 -22.05 9.21
N ASP A 129 2.62 -22.19 7.88
CA ASP A 129 3.29 -23.29 7.19
C ASP A 129 4.83 -23.17 7.27
N GLY A 130 5.35 -22.07 7.79
CA GLY A 130 6.80 -21.85 7.94
C GLY A 130 7.51 -21.64 6.60
N GLY A 131 6.80 -21.14 5.60
CA GLY A 131 7.32 -20.97 4.24
C GLY A 131 8.38 -19.88 4.08
N GLY A 132 8.63 -19.05 5.12
CA GLY A 132 9.59 -17.95 5.05
C GLY A 132 9.03 -16.72 4.33
N ILE A 133 9.93 -15.86 3.87
CA ILE A 133 9.58 -14.55 3.28
C ILE A 133 9.30 -14.65 1.77
N ASP A 134 9.92 -15.59 1.05
CA ASP A 134 9.76 -15.72 -0.40
C ASP A 134 8.31 -15.98 -0.82
N PRO A 135 7.54 -16.89 -0.19
CA PRO A 135 6.13 -17.05 -0.49
C PRO A 135 5.29 -15.79 -0.21
N ILE A 136 5.65 -14.97 0.78
CA ILE A 136 4.98 -13.70 1.06
C ILE A 136 5.12 -12.77 -0.16
N ALA A 137 6.34 -12.59 -0.66
CA ALA A 137 6.60 -11.79 -1.86
C ALA A 137 5.83 -12.32 -3.08
N ALA A 138 5.80 -13.65 -3.28
CA ALA A 138 5.09 -14.29 -4.39
C ALA A 138 3.57 -14.07 -4.34
N HIS A 139 2.94 -14.19 -3.15
CA HIS A 139 1.51 -13.94 -2.97
C HIS A 139 1.16 -12.47 -3.22
N LEU A 140 1.98 -11.54 -2.73
CA LEU A 140 1.81 -10.12 -2.99
C LEU A 140 1.91 -9.81 -4.49
N HIS A 141 2.94 -10.33 -5.17
CA HIS A 141 3.08 -10.21 -6.61
C HIS A 141 1.85 -10.70 -7.37
N THR A 142 1.36 -11.89 -7.03
CA THR A 142 0.15 -12.47 -7.63
C THR A 142 -1.08 -11.60 -7.39
N PHE A 143 -1.17 -10.99 -6.22
CA PHE A 143 -2.32 -10.18 -5.84
C PHE A 143 -2.37 -8.83 -6.55
N ILE A 144 -1.25 -8.09 -6.61
CA ILE A 144 -1.19 -6.75 -7.21
C ILE A 144 -0.67 -6.73 -8.65
N GLN A 145 -0.15 -7.85 -9.16
CA GLN A 145 0.45 -7.97 -10.51
C GLN A 145 1.59 -6.97 -10.77
N GLN A 146 2.34 -6.64 -9.73
CA GLN A 146 3.50 -5.76 -9.76
C GLN A 146 4.69 -6.48 -9.13
N PRO A 147 5.94 -6.19 -9.56
CA PRO A 147 7.10 -6.73 -8.89
C PRO A 147 7.16 -6.27 -7.43
N VAL A 148 7.43 -7.23 -6.54
CA VAL A 148 7.51 -7.01 -5.10
C VAL A 148 8.93 -7.34 -4.63
N LEU A 149 9.46 -6.50 -3.74
CA LEU A 149 10.73 -6.72 -3.06
C LEU A 149 10.53 -6.56 -1.55
N ILE A 150 11.19 -7.42 -0.80
CA ILE A 150 11.30 -7.31 0.66
C ILE A 150 12.77 -7.07 0.98
N LEU A 151 13.06 -5.91 1.55
CA LEU A 151 14.41 -5.49 1.92
C LEU A 151 14.62 -5.60 3.43
N ARG A 152 15.82 -5.99 3.84
CA ARG A 152 16.26 -5.90 5.24
C ARG A 152 16.62 -4.46 5.61
N ASP A 153 16.82 -4.19 6.89
CA ASP A 153 17.23 -2.90 7.44
C ASP A 153 18.63 -2.43 6.98
N ASN A 154 19.43 -3.33 6.44
CA ASN A 154 20.73 -3.04 5.81
C ASN A 154 20.63 -2.78 4.29
N GLY A 155 19.43 -2.84 3.71
CA GLY A 155 19.17 -2.64 2.28
C GLY A 155 19.31 -3.88 1.41
N ASN A 156 19.72 -5.02 1.96
CA ASN A 156 19.81 -6.27 1.20
C ASN A 156 18.42 -6.80 0.86
N VAL A 157 18.26 -7.33 -0.36
CA VAL A 157 17.03 -8.01 -0.78
C VAL A 157 16.92 -9.33 -0.02
N ALA A 158 15.87 -9.46 0.78
CA ALA A 158 15.54 -10.68 1.51
C ALA A 158 14.67 -11.63 0.65
N ALA A 159 13.75 -11.07 -0.14
CA ALA A 159 12.93 -11.81 -1.09
C ALA A 159 12.50 -10.89 -2.24
N SER A 160 12.24 -11.47 -3.40
CA SER A 160 11.66 -10.76 -4.55
C SER A 160 10.74 -11.68 -5.34
N ALA A 161 9.70 -11.09 -5.96
CA ALA A 161 8.81 -11.79 -6.87
C ALA A 161 8.41 -10.88 -8.03
N GLY A 162 8.26 -11.45 -9.23
CA GLY A 162 7.92 -10.73 -10.44
C GLY A 162 9.10 -10.03 -11.13
N LEU A 163 10.32 -10.14 -10.59
CA LEU A 163 11.55 -9.69 -11.24
C LEU A 163 12.13 -10.76 -12.17
N GLU A 164 11.82 -12.02 -11.96
CA GLU A 164 12.26 -13.17 -12.75
C GLU A 164 11.84 -13.10 -14.23
N ASN A 165 10.83 -12.29 -14.54
CA ASN A 165 10.39 -12.01 -15.91
C ASN A 165 11.35 -11.10 -16.68
N PHE A 166 12.35 -10.49 -16.00
CA PHE A 166 13.36 -9.64 -16.59
C PHE A 166 14.72 -10.35 -16.69
N PRO A 167 15.55 -10.05 -17.72
CA PRO A 167 16.92 -10.56 -17.79
C PRO A 167 17.74 -10.19 -16.54
N GLU A 168 18.68 -11.05 -16.10
CA GLU A 168 19.47 -10.85 -14.87
C GLU A 168 20.12 -9.48 -14.76
N ARG A 169 20.75 -9.00 -15.86
CA ARG A 169 21.36 -7.65 -15.90
C ARG A 169 20.34 -6.57 -15.55
N ARG A 170 19.11 -6.76 -15.96
CA ARG A 170 18.04 -5.80 -15.71
C ARG A 170 17.51 -5.91 -14.28
N GLN A 171 17.39 -7.11 -13.74
CA GLN A 171 17.06 -7.31 -12.33
C GLN A 171 18.06 -6.58 -11.43
N GLN A 172 19.37 -6.76 -11.68
CA GLN A 172 20.43 -6.07 -10.95
C GLN A 172 20.35 -4.55 -11.10
N ALA A 173 20.07 -4.06 -12.31
CA ALA A 173 19.90 -2.63 -12.55
C ALA A 173 18.69 -2.05 -11.82
N ILE A 174 17.55 -2.76 -11.79
CA ILE A 174 16.34 -2.37 -11.03
C ILE A 174 16.67 -2.32 -9.53
N ILE A 175 17.32 -3.35 -9.00
CA ILE A 175 17.72 -3.39 -7.59
C ILE A 175 18.71 -2.26 -7.27
N GLY A 176 19.68 -2.00 -8.14
CA GLY A 176 20.68 -0.93 -7.99
C GLY A 176 20.09 0.48 -8.09
N SER A 177 18.92 0.66 -8.74
CA SER A 177 18.21 1.94 -8.84
C SER A 177 17.26 2.22 -7.68
N LEU A 178 17.08 1.25 -6.76
CA LEU A 178 16.28 1.47 -5.58
C LEU A 178 16.90 2.53 -4.66
N PRO A 179 16.08 3.33 -3.97
CA PRO A 179 16.59 4.27 -2.99
C PRO A 179 17.41 3.56 -1.92
N ASN A 180 18.52 4.17 -1.53
CA ASN A 180 19.32 3.61 -0.45
C ASN A 180 18.54 3.58 0.88
N ILE A 181 18.99 2.76 1.80
CA ILE A 181 18.29 2.51 3.07
C ILE A 181 18.10 3.77 3.91
N MET A 182 19.02 4.73 3.85
CA MET A 182 18.93 5.99 4.57
C MET A 182 17.82 6.87 4.00
N THR A 183 17.67 6.89 2.68
CA THR A 183 16.58 7.60 1.97
C THR A 183 15.23 6.99 2.33
N LEU A 184 15.12 5.65 2.32
CA LEU A 184 13.89 4.95 2.70
C LEU A 184 13.51 5.26 4.15
N ARG A 185 14.47 5.20 5.07
CA ARG A 185 14.25 5.50 6.50
C ARG A 185 13.78 6.93 6.72
N SER A 186 14.47 7.90 6.11
CA SER A 186 14.09 9.31 6.17
C SER A 186 12.70 9.56 5.60
N TRP A 187 12.41 8.98 4.43
CA TRP A 187 11.12 9.13 3.78
C TRP A 187 9.96 8.56 4.62
N VAL A 188 10.12 7.36 5.19
CA VAL A 188 9.10 6.74 6.06
C VAL A 188 8.89 7.60 7.31
N ALA A 189 9.97 8.11 7.94
CA ALA A 189 9.87 8.97 9.12
C ALA A 189 9.10 10.26 8.82
N THR A 190 9.40 10.92 7.69
CA THR A 190 8.68 12.13 7.25
C THR A 190 7.20 11.84 7.03
N ARG A 191 6.88 10.75 6.36
CA ARG A 191 5.49 10.38 6.07
C ARG A 191 4.69 10.01 7.32
N ALA A 192 5.29 9.31 8.27
CA ALA A 192 4.65 8.99 9.54
C ALA A 192 4.27 10.27 10.31
N ASN A 193 5.11 11.30 10.25
CA ASN A 193 4.85 12.58 10.90
C ASN A 193 3.77 13.42 10.18
N GLU A 194 3.74 13.40 8.83
CA GLU A 194 2.83 14.24 8.05
C GLU A 194 1.41 13.66 7.93
N SER A 195 1.30 12.35 7.74
CA SER A 195 0.02 11.71 7.40
C SER A 195 -0.44 10.64 8.37
N ASN A 196 0.32 10.38 9.44
CA ASN A 196 0.09 9.25 10.38
C ASN A 196 -0.05 7.88 9.67
N LYS A 197 0.42 7.79 8.42
CA LYS A 197 0.41 6.56 7.61
C LYS A 197 1.80 6.27 7.09
N PRO A 198 2.44 5.19 7.55
CA PRO A 198 3.81 4.85 7.12
C PRO A 198 3.88 4.34 5.68
N VAL A 199 2.72 3.96 5.09
CA VAL A 199 2.65 3.45 3.72
C VAL A 199 2.46 4.59 2.74
N GLY A 200 3.15 4.55 1.60
CA GLY A 200 2.98 5.54 0.56
C GLY A 200 3.72 5.25 -0.73
N LEU A 201 3.49 6.11 -1.70
CA LEU A 201 4.17 6.07 -3.00
C LEU A 201 5.44 6.92 -2.95
N LEU A 202 6.58 6.27 -3.15
CA LEU A 202 7.89 6.90 -3.32
C LEU A 202 8.17 7.02 -4.82
N PRO A 203 8.33 8.23 -5.37
CA PRO A 203 8.75 8.39 -6.77
C PRO A 203 10.19 7.91 -6.94
N LEU A 204 10.45 7.18 -8.03
CA LEU A 204 11.79 6.77 -8.43
C LEU A 204 12.30 7.75 -9.49
N ASN A 205 13.55 8.19 -9.35
CA ASN A 205 14.19 9.08 -10.31
C ASN A 205 14.49 8.30 -11.60
N GLN A 206 14.04 8.82 -12.73
CA GLN A 206 14.27 8.20 -14.05
C GLN A 206 15.75 8.20 -14.46
N GLU A 207 16.55 9.12 -13.93
CA GLU A 207 17.97 9.26 -14.21
C GLU A 207 18.82 8.10 -13.66
N ASP A 208 18.32 7.44 -12.61
CA ASP A 208 19.00 6.31 -11.96
C ASP A 208 18.71 4.97 -12.66
N MET A 209 17.81 4.96 -13.64
CA MET A 209 17.41 3.74 -14.35
C MET A 209 18.19 3.59 -15.67
N PRO A 210 18.83 2.46 -15.93
CA PRO A 210 19.59 2.25 -17.17
C PRO A 210 18.66 2.33 -18.39
N PRO A 211 19.08 3.02 -19.47
CA PRO A 211 18.28 3.12 -20.69
C PRO A 211 18.11 1.73 -21.32
N GLY A 212 16.87 1.42 -21.73
CA GLY A 212 16.58 0.19 -22.47
C GLY A 212 17.39 0.14 -23.78
N GLN A 213 18.00 -0.99 -24.07
CA GLN A 213 18.95 -1.18 -25.20
C GLN A 213 18.35 -1.07 -26.61
N ASN A 214 17.03 -0.87 -26.74
CA ASN A 214 16.41 -0.67 -28.04
C ASN A 214 15.51 0.57 -27.95
N GLY A 215 15.81 1.60 -28.71
CA GLY A 215 15.13 2.90 -28.77
C GLY A 215 13.60 2.91 -29.01
N ALA A 216 12.91 1.83 -28.75
CA ALA A 216 11.48 1.77 -28.53
C ALA A 216 11.23 2.22 -27.07
N ALA A 217 10.35 3.19 -26.88
CA ALA A 217 9.81 3.56 -25.58
C ALA A 217 9.23 2.30 -24.93
N SER A 218 10.08 1.52 -24.28
CA SER A 218 9.68 0.28 -23.65
C SER A 218 8.86 0.64 -22.42
N HIS A 219 7.62 0.19 -22.40
CA HIS A 219 6.62 0.28 -21.30
C HIS A 219 7.09 -0.40 -19.99
N GLU A 220 8.38 -0.59 -19.83
CA GLU A 220 9.03 -1.41 -18.81
C GLU A 220 9.80 -0.60 -17.76
N HIS A 221 9.61 0.73 -17.70
CA HIS A 221 10.19 1.56 -16.66
C HIS A 221 9.25 1.65 -15.46
N PHE A 222 9.83 1.69 -14.26
CA PHE A 222 9.10 1.94 -13.04
C PHE A 222 9.09 3.42 -12.72
N CYS A 223 7.92 3.98 -12.41
CA CYS A 223 7.76 5.41 -12.06
C CYS A 223 7.80 5.65 -10.56
N GLY A 224 7.71 4.60 -9.75
CA GLY A 224 7.67 4.70 -8.30
C GLY A 224 7.64 3.34 -7.62
N ALA A 225 7.74 3.36 -6.32
CA ALA A 225 7.53 2.21 -5.46
C ALA A 225 6.51 2.55 -4.37
N VAL A 226 5.57 1.64 -4.14
CA VAL A 226 4.75 1.69 -2.93
C VAL A 226 5.57 1.06 -1.82
N VAL A 227 5.79 1.78 -0.73
CA VAL A 227 6.69 1.39 0.35
C VAL A 227 5.92 1.30 1.66
N ALA A 228 6.13 0.21 2.40
CA ALA A 228 5.73 0.07 3.79
C ALA A 228 6.90 -0.39 4.64
N PRO A 229 7.14 0.18 5.84
CA PRO A 229 8.14 -0.32 6.77
C PRO A 229 7.68 -1.65 7.39
N ILE A 230 8.61 -2.56 7.56
CA ILE A 230 8.42 -3.80 8.30
C ILE A 230 8.87 -3.53 9.74
N VAL A 231 7.92 -3.45 10.66
CA VAL A 231 8.17 -3.10 12.05
C VAL A 231 8.00 -4.32 12.94
N ALA A 232 9.02 -4.68 13.70
CA ALA A 232 8.95 -5.71 14.72
C ALA A 232 9.69 -5.22 16.00
N ASN A 233 9.05 -5.40 17.16
CA ASN A 233 9.56 -4.93 18.47
C ASN A 233 9.91 -3.42 18.44
N ASP A 234 9.01 -2.58 17.96
CA ASP A 234 9.12 -1.13 17.86
C ASP A 234 10.33 -0.62 17.03
N ALA A 235 10.95 -1.50 16.25
CA ALA A 235 12.04 -1.17 15.35
C ALA A 235 11.73 -1.52 13.89
N ILE A 236 12.17 -0.69 12.97
CA ILE A 236 12.12 -0.99 11.54
C ILE A 236 13.17 -2.06 11.24
N ARG A 237 12.71 -3.24 10.81
CA ARG A 237 13.53 -4.39 10.44
C ARG A 237 13.74 -4.52 8.93
N GLY A 238 13.00 -3.73 8.16
CA GLY A 238 13.10 -3.72 6.72
C GLY A 238 11.96 -2.96 6.06
N TYR A 239 11.79 -3.21 4.75
CA TYR A 239 10.80 -2.53 3.94
C TYR A 239 10.18 -3.49 2.93
N CYS A 240 8.86 -3.43 2.78
CA CYS A 240 8.13 -4.07 1.70
C CYS A 240 7.87 -3.05 0.60
N LEU A 241 8.27 -3.36 -0.62
CA LEU A 241 8.15 -2.49 -1.78
C LEU A 241 7.37 -3.19 -2.89
N ALA A 242 6.43 -2.47 -3.53
CA ALA A 242 5.83 -2.86 -4.80
C ALA A 242 6.22 -1.85 -5.88
N LEU A 243 6.86 -2.31 -6.95
CA LEU A 243 7.34 -1.45 -8.02
C LEU A 243 6.20 -1.14 -8.99
N ARG A 244 5.92 0.13 -9.20
CA ARG A 244 4.85 0.57 -10.09
C ARG A 244 5.39 0.82 -11.50
N PRO A 245 4.86 0.10 -12.53
CA PRO A 245 5.26 0.31 -13.90
C PRO A 245 4.81 1.68 -14.43
N PHE A 246 5.56 2.23 -15.39
CA PHE A 246 5.34 3.57 -15.93
C PHE A 246 3.95 3.78 -16.54
N HIS A 247 3.38 2.75 -17.18
CA HIS A 247 2.03 2.82 -17.75
C HIS A 247 0.91 2.97 -16.69
N GLN A 248 1.23 2.74 -15.41
CA GLN A 248 0.34 2.95 -14.27
C GLN A 248 0.68 4.22 -13.50
N ALA A 249 1.30 5.20 -14.13
CA ALA A 249 1.76 6.47 -13.54
C ALA A 249 0.61 7.38 -13.07
N THR A 250 -0.35 6.82 -12.31
CA THR A 250 -1.30 7.62 -11.55
C THR A 250 -0.59 8.22 -10.34
N LYS A 251 -0.78 9.51 -10.11
CA LYS A 251 -0.12 10.24 -9.01
C LYS A 251 -0.57 9.81 -7.61
N SER A 252 -1.62 9.01 -7.49
CA SER A 252 -2.19 8.58 -6.21
C SER A 252 -1.99 7.09 -5.95
N LEU A 253 -1.77 6.76 -4.68
CA LEU A 253 -1.75 5.40 -4.17
C LEU A 253 -3.14 4.78 -4.30
N THR A 254 -3.24 3.56 -4.84
CA THR A 254 -4.51 2.84 -4.88
C THR A 254 -4.77 2.12 -3.56
N PRO A 255 -6.04 2.00 -3.11
CA PRO A 255 -6.35 1.27 -1.89
C PRO A 255 -5.87 -0.18 -1.89
N VAL A 256 -5.88 -0.84 -3.06
CA VAL A 256 -5.42 -2.22 -3.21
C VAL A 256 -3.91 -2.35 -2.98
N GLU A 257 -3.11 -1.44 -3.53
CA GLU A 257 -1.66 -1.41 -3.31
C GLU A 257 -1.33 -1.08 -1.85
N GLU A 258 -2.02 -0.09 -1.24
CA GLU A 258 -1.84 0.27 0.16
C GLU A 258 -2.07 -0.93 1.08
N ILE A 259 -3.19 -1.64 0.88
CA ILE A 259 -3.55 -2.82 1.66
C ILE A 259 -2.53 -3.94 1.43
N ALA A 260 -2.20 -4.25 0.18
CA ALA A 260 -1.30 -5.35 -0.14
C ALA A 260 0.08 -5.14 0.50
N VAL A 261 0.69 -3.97 0.30
CA VAL A 261 2.03 -3.69 0.82
C VAL A 261 2.04 -3.58 2.35
N SER A 262 0.98 -3.04 2.96
CA SER A 262 0.81 -2.97 4.41
C SER A 262 0.67 -4.37 5.04
N GLN A 263 -0.20 -5.22 4.47
CA GLN A 263 -0.39 -6.59 4.96
C GLN A 263 0.86 -7.45 4.73
N GLY A 264 1.53 -7.28 3.58
CA GLY A 264 2.80 -7.93 3.30
C GLY A 264 3.90 -7.55 4.29
N ALA A 265 4.00 -6.27 4.62
CA ALA A 265 4.94 -5.80 5.64
C ALA A 265 4.63 -6.41 7.02
N SER A 266 3.35 -6.52 7.39
CA SER A 266 2.92 -7.14 8.65
C SER A 266 3.22 -8.64 8.69
N ALA A 267 2.97 -9.35 7.58
CA ALA A 267 3.29 -10.77 7.46
C ALA A 267 4.80 -11.03 7.53
N ALA A 268 5.61 -10.21 6.84
CA ALA A 268 7.07 -10.29 6.91
C ALA A 268 7.60 -9.97 8.32
N ALA A 269 6.99 -9.02 9.03
CA ALA A 269 7.35 -8.72 10.41
C ALA A 269 7.11 -9.92 11.33
N LEU A 270 5.98 -10.60 11.16
CA LEU A 270 5.64 -11.81 11.93
C LEU A 270 6.62 -12.94 11.63
N GLU A 271 6.95 -13.17 10.37
CA GLU A 271 7.90 -14.21 9.97
C GLU A 271 9.31 -13.95 10.51
N TRP A 272 9.79 -12.70 10.43
CA TRP A 272 11.08 -12.35 11.03
C TRP A 272 11.09 -12.43 12.55
N ALA A 273 9.99 -12.05 13.21
CA ALA A 273 9.88 -12.22 14.66
C ALA A 273 9.93 -13.69 15.08
N LYS A 274 9.23 -14.56 14.32
CA LYS A 274 9.25 -16.01 14.52
C LYS A 274 10.65 -16.58 14.32
N GLN A 275 11.31 -16.24 13.21
CA GLN A 275 12.66 -16.71 12.91
C GLN A 275 13.65 -16.26 14.00
N ASN A 276 13.59 -14.99 14.41
CA ASN A 276 14.43 -14.47 15.49
C ASN A 276 14.19 -15.21 16.82
N ALA A 277 12.94 -15.55 17.13
CA ALA A 277 12.63 -16.31 18.33
C ALA A 277 13.23 -17.73 18.30
N ILE A 278 13.21 -18.38 17.13
CA ILE A 278 13.83 -19.70 16.90
C ILE A 278 15.35 -19.57 17.08
N ASP A 279 15.98 -18.61 16.40
CA ASP A 279 17.43 -18.38 16.47
C ASP A 279 17.89 -18.14 17.90
N VAL A 280 17.18 -17.29 18.67
CA VAL A 280 17.46 -17.03 20.08
C VAL A 280 17.28 -18.30 20.95
N ALA A 281 16.25 -19.09 20.68
CA ALA A 281 16.04 -20.34 21.41
C ALA A 281 17.15 -21.37 21.13
N GLU A 282 17.56 -21.51 19.87
CA GLU A 282 18.68 -22.37 19.49
C GLU A 282 20.00 -21.90 20.13
N GLU A 283 20.26 -20.59 20.11
CA GLU A 283 21.47 -20.03 20.71
C GLU A 283 21.51 -20.26 22.22
N ARG A 284 20.37 -20.10 22.91
CA ARG A 284 20.25 -20.45 24.33
C ARG A 284 20.50 -21.93 24.61
N MET A 285 19.94 -22.82 23.78
CA MET A 285 20.18 -24.27 23.91
C MET A 285 21.65 -24.61 23.69
N ARG A 286 22.30 -23.98 22.70
CA ARG A 286 23.75 -24.14 22.45
C ARG A 286 24.59 -23.63 23.63
N ALA A 287 24.26 -22.46 24.16
CA ALA A 287 24.95 -21.89 25.33
C ALA A 287 24.80 -22.79 26.58
N ALA A 288 23.57 -23.20 26.90
CA ALA A 288 23.30 -24.10 28.02
C ALA A 288 24.02 -25.45 27.87
N PHE A 289 24.11 -26.00 26.67
CA PHE A 289 24.85 -27.21 26.40
C PHE A 289 26.36 -27.04 26.66
N LEU A 290 26.96 -25.93 26.24
CA LEU A 290 28.36 -25.64 26.50
C LEU A 290 28.64 -25.43 28.00
N ASP A 291 27.76 -24.71 28.69
CA ASP A 291 27.88 -24.50 30.16
C ASP A 291 27.83 -25.86 30.91
N GLU A 292 26.90 -26.74 30.51
CA GLU A 292 26.74 -28.08 31.06
C GLU A 292 27.97 -28.97 30.76
N LEU A 293 28.49 -28.91 29.51
CA LEU A 293 29.67 -29.61 29.06
C LEU A 293 30.93 -29.21 29.88
N LEU A 294 31.07 -27.93 30.23
CA LEU A 294 32.18 -27.41 30.97
C LEU A 294 32.08 -27.64 32.49
N ALA A 295 30.85 -27.77 33.01
CA ALA A 295 30.60 -27.94 34.44
C ALA A 295 30.48 -29.40 34.90
N SER A 296 30.22 -30.35 33.98
CA SER A 296 29.91 -31.74 34.30
C SER A 296 31.10 -32.67 34.14
N GLU A 297 31.23 -33.67 35.07
CA GLU A 297 32.03 -34.85 34.81
C GLU A 297 31.30 -35.70 33.72
N ILE A 298 31.94 -35.92 32.60
CA ILE A 298 31.37 -36.67 31.46
C ILE A 298 31.30 -38.16 31.81
N VAL A 299 30.11 -38.62 32.18
CA VAL A 299 29.88 -40.05 32.53
C VAL A 299 29.56 -40.90 31.27
N ASP A 300 28.91 -40.31 30.28
CA ASP A 300 28.52 -40.95 29.00
C ASP A 300 28.95 -40.10 27.79
N GLU A 301 30.13 -40.38 27.29
CA GLU A 301 30.73 -39.70 26.14
C GLU A 301 29.88 -39.82 24.86
N GLN A 302 29.25 -40.96 24.63
CA GLN A 302 28.43 -41.15 23.42
C GLN A 302 27.16 -40.32 23.44
N ALA A 303 26.49 -40.20 24.58
CA ALA A 303 25.31 -39.32 24.73
C ALA A 303 25.67 -37.86 24.52
N TRP A 304 26.82 -37.40 25.01
CA TRP A 304 27.32 -36.04 24.80
C TRP A 304 27.65 -35.76 23.33
N ILE A 305 28.31 -36.69 22.64
CA ILE A 305 28.60 -36.58 21.20
C ILE A 305 27.32 -36.48 20.39
N GLN A 306 26.31 -37.31 20.65
CA GLN A 306 25.02 -37.27 19.95
C GLN A 306 24.27 -35.95 20.20
N ARG A 307 24.21 -35.47 21.46
CA ARG A 307 23.56 -34.23 21.82
C ARG A 307 24.30 -33.03 21.21
N GLY A 308 25.63 -33.03 21.23
CA GLY A 308 26.46 -32.01 20.58
C GLY A 308 26.23 -31.99 19.08
N ALA A 309 26.18 -33.10 18.42
CA ALA A 309 25.91 -33.19 16.99
C ALA A 309 24.54 -32.65 16.61
N SER A 310 23.50 -32.89 17.43
CA SER A 310 22.15 -32.32 17.22
C SER A 310 22.09 -30.79 17.34
N LEU A 311 23.05 -30.20 18.07
CA LEU A 311 23.21 -28.75 18.27
C LEU A 311 24.26 -28.12 17.31
N GLY A 312 24.84 -28.92 16.41
CA GLY A 312 25.82 -28.47 15.43
C GLY A 312 27.27 -28.47 15.93
N PHE A 313 27.57 -29.13 17.06
CA PHE A 313 28.92 -29.26 17.58
C PHE A 313 29.54 -30.58 17.15
N GLU A 314 30.72 -30.58 16.56
CA GLU A 314 31.53 -31.78 16.20
C GLU A 314 32.48 -32.18 17.33
N LEU A 315 31.97 -32.66 18.48
CA LEU A 315 32.77 -32.99 19.65
C LEU A 315 33.83 -34.04 19.46
N THR A 316 33.79 -34.79 18.37
CA THR A 316 34.80 -35.81 18.02
C THR A 316 36.13 -35.25 17.54
N ARG A 317 36.19 -33.96 17.23
CA ARG A 317 37.42 -33.26 16.84
C ARG A 317 38.05 -32.53 18.04
N PRO A 318 39.38 -32.40 18.08
CA PRO A 318 40.02 -31.61 19.11
C PRO A 318 39.58 -30.13 19.04
N HIS A 319 39.13 -29.58 20.17
CA HIS A 319 38.71 -28.19 20.30
C HIS A 319 39.71 -27.41 21.18
N VAL A 320 39.87 -26.13 20.88
CA VAL A 320 40.65 -25.20 21.71
C VAL A 320 39.70 -24.10 22.19
N ALA A 321 39.60 -23.92 23.50
CA ALA A 321 38.83 -22.83 24.10
C ALA A 321 39.70 -21.56 24.17
N TRP A 322 39.16 -20.44 23.65
CA TRP A 322 39.76 -19.13 23.75
C TRP A 322 38.87 -18.23 24.63
N MET A 323 39.44 -17.63 25.63
CA MET A 323 38.77 -16.59 26.40
C MET A 323 39.25 -15.22 25.92
N VAL A 324 38.34 -14.43 25.38
CA VAL A 324 38.61 -13.06 24.96
C VAL A 324 37.91 -12.13 25.94
N GLN A 325 38.69 -11.36 26.70
CA GLN A 325 38.17 -10.31 27.55
C GLN A 325 38.08 -9.03 26.70
N VAL A 326 36.86 -8.51 26.51
CA VAL A 326 36.59 -7.27 25.79
C VAL A 326 36.42 -6.12 26.74
#